data_59f60f6129f628c1f4dc4d3d8718b531
#
_entry.id   59f60f6129f628c1f4dc4d3d8718b531
#
_cell.length_a   1.000
_cell.length_b   1.000
_cell.length_c   1.000
_cell.angle_alpha   90.00
_cell.angle_beta   90.00
_cell.angle_gamma   90.00
#
_symmetry.space_group_name_H-M   'P 1'
#
loop_
_entity.id
_entity.type
_entity.pdbx_description
1 polymer ?
#
loop_
_entity_poly.entity_id
_entity_poly.type
_entity_poly.pdbx_seq_one_letter_code
_entity_poly.pdbx_strand_id
1 'polypeptide(L)'
;MNNSVENDLLQDLHNNNASFKTREIFLHNHFVAEENPGVEYKMANTFIKNIRALDSFNHNPILIHMQSLGGEWSDGMSIYDAITNCESYVTIIAYGQAESMSSIILQAADLRIMMPHAYFMSHYGSTEAGGHYLNVQNWVRYEQNICDTMMNIYANQCVNGKFFKEKYSDKISVSKVKNFLHTKLKQGDWYINADETVYYGFADGVLGSRKYPNIRSVKESIL
;
A
#
# COMPACT_ATOMS: atom_id res chain seq x y z
N MET A 1 -20.71 2.16 30.20
CA MET A 1 -19.54 1.45 29.60
C MET A 1 -18.31 1.86 30.40
N ASN A 2 -17.47 0.91 30.81
CA ASN A 2 -16.41 1.19 31.80
C ASN A 2 -15.28 2.01 31.16
N ASN A 3 -14.94 3.15 31.74
CA ASN A 3 -13.79 4.00 31.38
C ASN A 3 -12.46 3.22 31.25
N SER A 4 -12.31 2.08 31.92
CA SER A 4 -11.12 1.21 31.81
C SER A 4 -11.00 0.54 30.45
N VAL A 5 -12.08 0.05 29.85
CA VAL A 5 -12.05 -0.65 28.55
C VAL A 5 -11.78 0.30 27.38
N GLU A 6 -12.23 1.55 27.50
CA GLU A 6 -11.94 2.59 26.49
C GLU A 6 -10.49 3.05 26.56
N ASN A 7 -9.93 3.18 27.76
CA ASN A 7 -8.52 3.49 27.98
C ASN A 7 -7.60 2.37 27.47
N ASP A 8 -7.96 1.10 27.70
CA ASP A 8 -7.19 -0.04 27.22
C ASP A 8 -7.15 -0.08 25.67
N LEU A 9 -8.29 0.21 25.01
CA LEU A 9 -8.35 0.28 23.55
C LEU A 9 -7.46 1.38 22.96
N LEU A 10 -7.48 2.58 23.56
CA LEU A 10 -6.63 3.70 23.13
C LEU A 10 -5.14 3.38 23.35
N GLN A 11 -4.80 2.75 24.47
CA GLN A 11 -3.42 2.33 24.74
C GLN A 11 -2.93 1.28 23.74
N ASP A 12 -3.77 0.31 23.38
CA ASP A 12 -3.43 -0.69 22.35
C ASP A 12 -3.15 -0.04 21.01
N LEU A 13 -3.99 0.90 20.57
CA LEU A 13 -3.79 1.62 19.34
C LEU A 13 -2.49 2.43 19.33
N HIS A 14 -2.18 3.15 20.41
CA HIS A 14 -0.98 3.97 20.48
C HIS A 14 0.31 3.17 20.68
N ASN A 15 0.26 2.07 21.43
CA ASN A 15 1.44 1.28 21.74
C ASN A 15 1.77 0.24 20.66
N ASN A 16 0.73 -0.33 20.04
CA ASN A 16 0.87 -1.47 19.14
C ASN A 16 0.49 -1.17 17.67
N ASN A 17 -0.03 0.03 17.38
CA ASN A 17 -0.59 0.38 16.07
C ASN A 17 -1.68 -0.59 15.57
N ALA A 18 -2.38 -1.24 16.48
CA ALA A 18 -3.42 -2.21 16.15
C ALA A 18 -4.51 -2.28 17.21
N SER A 19 -5.71 -2.67 16.80
CA SER A 19 -6.82 -3.02 17.67
C SER A 19 -7.31 -4.42 17.32
N PHE A 20 -7.13 -5.35 18.26
CA PHE A 20 -7.67 -6.71 18.12
C PHE A 20 -9.21 -6.73 18.16
N LYS A 21 -9.81 -5.84 18.95
CA LYS A 21 -11.27 -5.76 19.08
C LYS A 21 -11.95 -5.34 17.79
N THR A 22 -11.39 -4.37 17.07
CA THR A 22 -11.97 -3.84 15.85
C THR A 22 -11.32 -4.39 14.58
N ARG A 23 -10.26 -5.19 14.71
CA ARG A 23 -9.44 -5.77 13.64
C ARG A 23 -8.89 -4.70 12.70
N GLU A 24 -8.34 -3.66 13.30
CA GLU A 24 -7.74 -2.54 12.59
C GLU A 24 -6.24 -2.47 12.87
N ILE A 25 -5.46 -2.15 11.83
CA ILE A 25 -4.02 -1.89 11.91
C ILE A 25 -3.75 -0.50 11.36
N PHE A 26 -2.84 0.24 12.00
CA PHE A 26 -2.40 1.55 11.57
C PHE A 26 -0.99 1.45 11.03
N LEU A 27 -0.84 1.63 9.72
CA LEU A 27 0.44 1.61 9.02
C LEU A 27 0.93 3.05 8.82
N HIS A 28 1.56 3.57 9.84
CA HIS A 28 2.26 4.86 9.84
C HIS A 28 3.34 4.81 10.92
N ASN A 29 4.38 5.61 10.78
CA ASN A 29 5.41 5.71 11.81
C ASN A 29 4.94 6.55 13.00
N HIS A 30 5.39 6.17 14.19
CA HIS A 30 5.41 7.08 15.32
C HIS A 30 6.40 8.20 15.02
N PHE A 31 5.95 9.43 15.20
CA PHE A 31 6.81 10.57 15.04
C PHE A 31 7.85 10.59 16.18
N VAL A 32 9.07 10.18 15.89
CA VAL A 32 10.24 10.48 16.69
C VAL A 32 11.02 11.53 15.91
N ALA A 33 11.33 12.66 16.54
CA ALA A 33 11.78 13.89 15.90
C ALA A 33 13.05 13.78 15.01
N GLU A 34 13.71 12.64 14.99
CA GLU A 34 14.96 12.41 14.24
C GLU A 34 14.89 11.18 13.29
N GLU A 35 13.76 10.48 13.23
CA GLU A 35 13.63 9.28 12.38
C GLU A 35 12.82 9.57 11.12
N ASN A 36 13.21 8.96 10.01
CA ASN A 36 12.47 9.02 8.75
C ASN A 36 11.05 8.45 8.94
N PRO A 37 9.98 9.19 8.65
CA PRO A 37 8.61 8.73 8.81
C PRO A 37 8.18 7.68 7.75
N GLY A 38 9.09 7.16 6.95
CA GLY A 38 8.85 6.20 5.89
C GLY A 38 8.75 4.74 6.37
N VAL A 39 8.54 3.85 5.42
CA VAL A 39 8.58 2.40 5.63
C VAL A 39 10.01 1.98 5.98
N GLU A 40 10.17 1.31 7.11
CA GLU A 40 11.45 0.86 7.65
C GLU A 40 11.27 -0.41 8.50
N TYR A 41 12.38 -0.98 8.96
CA TYR A 41 12.44 -2.27 9.63
C TYR A 41 11.52 -2.40 10.85
N LYS A 42 11.41 -1.38 11.72
CA LYS A 42 10.56 -1.43 12.92
C LYS A 42 9.07 -1.44 12.54
N MET A 43 8.68 -0.60 11.57
CA MET A 43 7.32 -0.57 11.03
C MET A 43 6.96 -1.93 10.44
N ALA A 44 7.80 -2.50 9.60
CA ALA A 44 7.56 -3.79 8.96
C ALA A 44 7.40 -4.92 9.99
N ASN A 45 8.31 -5.02 10.96
CA ASN A 45 8.23 -6.04 12.01
C ASN A 45 6.98 -5.91 12.89
N THR A 46 6.61 -4.69 13.27
CA THR A 46 5.39 -4.44 14.06
C THR A 46 4.16 -4.83 13.26
N PHE A 47 4.09 -4.40 12.01
CA PHE A 47 2.98 -4.73 11.11
C PHE A 47 2.83 -6.23 10.90
N ILE A 48 3.93 -6.94 10.60
CA ILE A 48 3.91 -8.40 10.38
C ILE A 48 3.40 -9.13 11.62
N LYS A 49 3.86 -8.75 12.82
CA LYS A 49 3.35 -9.34 14.08
C LYS A 49 1.86 -9.10 14.24
N ASN A 50 1.39 -7.89 13.99
CA ASN A 50 -0.01 -7.51 14.14
C ASN A 50 -0.93 -8.26 13.18
N ILE A 51 -0.60 -8.27 11.88
CA ILE A 51 -1.44 -8.94 10.88
C ILE A 51 -1.46 -10.46 11.10
N ARG A 52 -0.30 -11.08 11.41
CA ARG A 52 -0.22 -12.51 11.70
C ARG A 52 -1.00 -12.89 12.97
N ALA A 53 -0.93 -12.07 14.02
CA ALA A 53 -1.70 -12.30 15.22
C ALA A 53 -3.21 -12.19 14.97
N LEU A 54 -3.68 -11.18 14.23
CA LEU A 54 -5.09 -11.04 13.85
C LEU A 54 -5.57 -12.21 12.99
N ASP A 55 -4.80 -12.57 11.96
CA ASP A 55 -5.15 -13.63 11.02
C ASP A 55 -5.18 -15.02 11.68
N SER A 56 -4.24 -15.31 12.58
CA SER A 56 -4.20 -16.57 13.33
C SER A 56 -5.33 -16.73 14.36
N PHE A 57 -5.92 -15.64 14.83
CA PHE A 57 -7.02 -15.69 15.77
C PHE A 57 -8.36 -16.05 15.10
N ASN A 58 -8.65 -15.47 13.95
CA ASN A 58 -9.75 -15.83 13.05
C ASN A 58 -9.54 -15.12 11.71
N HIS A 59 -10.30 -15.50 10.67
CA HIS A 59 -10.17 -14.94 9.31
C HIS A 59 -11.24 -13.88 8.97
N ASN A 60 -11.80 -13.22 9.99
CA ASN A 60 -12.67 -12.05 9.74
C ASN A 60 -11.88 -10.93 9.07
N PRO A 61 -12.52 -10.03 8.31
CA PRO A 61 -11.84 -8.96 7.59
C PRO A 61 -10.95 -8.08 8.47
N ILE A 62 -9.82 -7.65 7.92
CA ILE A 62 -8.86 -6.73 8.54
C ILE A 62 -8.88 -5.41 7.77
N LEU A 63 -8.97 -4.30 8.51
CA LEU A 63 -8.88 -2.96 7.96
C LEU A 63 -7.53 -2.33 8.31
N ILE A 64 -6.82 -1.86 7.30
CA ILE A 64 -5.55 -1.16 7.44
C ILE A 64 -5.76 0.33 7.13
N HIS A 65 -5.38 1.19 8.07
CA HIS A 65 -5.30 2.63 7.89
C HIS A 65 -3.86 3.00 7.55
N MET A 66 -3.62 3.47 6.33
CA MET A 66 -2.28 3.75 5.83
C MET A 66 -2.11 5.24 5.51
N GLN A 67 -1.05 5.85 6.04
CA GLN A 67 -0.57 7.17 5.63
C GLN A 67 0.95 7.12 5.61
N SER A 68 1.55 7.04 4.42
CA SER A 68 2.99 6.88 4.31
C SER A 68 3.54 7.38 2.97
N LEU A 69 4.69 8.03 3.04
CA LEU A 69 5.44 8.51 1.87
C LEU A 69 6.35 7.44 1.22
N GLY A 70 6.29 6.21 1.72
CA GLY A 70 7.15 5.13 1.22
C GLY A 70 8.38 4.91 2.08
N GLY A 71 9.43 4.32 1.54
CA GLY A 71 10.65 4.00 2.26
C GLY A 71 11.35 2.78 1.68
N GLU A 72 11.97 1.96 2.55
CA GLU A 72 12.83 0.86 2.18
C GLU A 72 12.08 -0.28 1.46
N TRP A 73 12.65 -0.71 0.32
CA TRP A 73 12.08 -1.75 -0.54
C TRP A 73 11.88 -3.08 0.21
N SER A 74 12.92 -3.57 0.87
CA SER A 74 12.88 -4.89 1.52
C SER A 74 11.85 -4.95 2.65
N ASP A 75 11.74 -3.87 3.43
CA ASP A 75 10.80 -3.76 4.51
C ASP A 75 9.36 -3.62 3.99
N GLY A 76 9.19 -2.83 2.94
CA GLY A 76 7.89 -2.69 2.29
C GLY A 76 7.41 -3.96 1.60
N MET A 77 8.29 -4.72 0.94
CA MET A 77 7.93 -6.02 0.38
C MET A 77 7.61 -7.05 1.46
N SER A 78 8.24 -6.97 2.62
CA SER A 78 7.87 -7.82 3.77
C SER A 78 6.44 -7.53 4.27
N ILE A 79 6.01 -6.26 4.25
CA ILE A 79 4.62 -5.86 4.53
C ILE A 79 3.69 -6.37 3.42
N TYR A 80 4.06 -6.16 2.15
CA TYR A 80 3.31 -6.62 0.97
C TYR A 80 3.04 -8.13 1.04
N ASP A 81 4.09 -8.92 1.29
CA ASP A 81 4.00 -10.37 1.38
C ASP A 81 3.16 -10.81 2.58
N ALA A 82 3.24 -10.11 3.73
CA ALA A 82 2.42 -10.41 4.88
C ALA A 82 0.92 -10.20 4.60
N ILE A 83 0.57 -9.20 3.80
CA ILE A 83 -0.82 -8.95 3.38
C ILE A 83 -1.27 -10.00 2.36
N THR A 84 -0.51 -10.24 1.31
CA THR A 84 -0.89 -11.18 0.25
C THR A 84 -0.96 -12.64 0.69
N ASN A 85 -0.29 -13.00 1.78
CA ASN A 85 -0.34 -14.33 2.40
C ASN A 85 -1.27 -14.41 3.62
N CYS A 86 -2.10 -13.39 3.85
CA CYS A 86 -3.13 -13.37 4.87
C CYS A 86 -4.37 -14.13 4.35
N GLU A 87 -5.00 -14.96 5.19
CA GLU A 87 -6.24 -15.64 4.84
C GLU A 87 -7.46 -14.74 5.06
N SER A 88 -7.35 -13.73 5.94
CA SER A 88 -8.37 -12.71 6.14
C SER A 88 -8.48 -11.78 4.92
N TYR A 89 -9.70 -11.34 4.58
CA TYR A 89 -9.90 -10.29 3.59
C TYR A 89 -9.31 -8.97 4.07
N VAL A 90 -8.39 -8.38 3.32
CA VAL A 90 -7.67 -7.18 3.73
C VAL A 90 -8.12 -5.97 2.94
N THR A 91 -8.55 -4.93 3.66
CA THR A 91 -8.85 -3.61 3.08
C THR A 91 -7.80 -2.60 3.53
N ILE A 92 -7.29 -1.80 2.60
CA ILE A 92 -6.45 -0.63 2.92
C ILE A 92 -7.23 0.65 2.59
N ILE A 93 -7.31 1.57 3.57
CA ILE A 93 -7.72 2.96 3.35
C ILE A 93 -6.46 3.82 3.39
N ALA A 94 -6.14 4.48 2.27
CA ALA A 94 -5.00 5.38 2.16
C ALA A 94 -5.42 6.82 2.50
N TYR A 95 -4.79 7.39 3.52
CA TYR A 95 -4.95 8.78 3.96
C TYR A 95 -3.83 9.62 3.36
N GLY A 96 -4.07 10.89 3.13
CA GLY A 96 -3.09 11.89 2.69
C GLY A 96 -2.11 11.46 1.60
N GLN A 97 -1.32 10.43 1.90
CA GLN A 97 -0.23 9.94 1.06
C GLN A 97 -0.23 8.40 0.95
N ALA A 98 -0.12 7.90 -0.27
CA ALA A 98 0.22 6.53 -0.61
C ALA A 98 1.32 6.60 -1.68
N GLU A 99 2.55 6.86 -1.26
CA GLU A 99 3.63 7.24 -2.15
C GLU A 99 4.77 6.21 -2.16
N SER A 100 5.49 6.11 -3.29
CA SER A 100 6.67 5.25 -3.41
C SER A 100 6.38 3.81 -2.96
N MET A 101 7.13 3.25 -2.01
CA MET A 101 6.91 1.90 -1.48
C MET A 101 5.50 1.69 -0.93
N SER A 102 4.87 2.71 -0.34
CA SER A 102 3.50 2.60 0.18
C SER A 102 2.45 2.50 -0.93
N SER A 103 2.72 3.03 -2.11
CA SER A 103 1.87 2.84 -3.29
C SER A 103 1.89 1.38 -3.79
N ILE A 104 3.00 0.67 -3.55
CA ILE A 104 3.13 -0.77 -3.83
C ILE A 104 2.41 -1.59 -2.76
N ILE A 105 2.60 -1.26 -1.47
CA ILE A 105 1.89 -1.91 -0.36
C ILE A 105 0.37 -1.83 -0.54
N LEU A 106 -0.15 -0.71 -1.03
CA LEU A 106 -1.57 -0.56 -1.36
C LEU A 106 -2.07 -1.66 -2.31
N GLN A 107 -1.21 -2.10 -3.25
CA GLN A 107 -1.59 -3.11 -4.23
C GLN A 107 -1.70 -4.54 -3.66
N ALA A 108 -1.28 -4.77 -2.43
CA ALA A 108 -1.42 -6.06 -1.76
C ALA A 108 -2.84 -6.33 -1.23
N ALA A 109 -3.65 -5.29 -1.05
CA ALA A 109 -4.98 -5.40 -0.47
C ALA A 109 -6.01 -5.96 -1.46
N ASP A 110 -7.01 -6.67 -0.92
CA ASP A 110 -8.20 -7.12 -1.65
C ASP A 110 -9.12 -5.94 -2.03
N LEU A 111 -9.19 -4.92 -1.15
CA LEU A 111 -9.94 -3.69 -1.40
C LEU A 111 -9.07 -2.46 -1.07
N ARG A 112 -8.90 -1.59 -2.04
CA ARG A 112 -8.04 -0.39 -1.99
C ARG A 112 -8.89 0.87 -2.07
N ILE A 113 -8.93 1.63 -0.98
CA ILE A 113 -9.74 2.85 -0.86
C ILE A 113 -8.83 4.05 -0.64
N MET A 114 -9.04 5.10 -1.42
CA MET A 114 -8.37 6.39 -1.22
C MET A 114 -9.27 7.34 -0.43
N MET A 115 -8.70 8.11 0.50
CA MET A 115 -9.38 9.29 1.03
C MET A 115 -9.48 10.37 -0.06
N PRO A 116 -10.52 11.27 -0.04
CA PRO A 116 -10.76 12.23 -1.14
C PRO A 116 -9.59 13.17 -1.45
N HIS A 117 -8.78 13.47 -0.45
CA HIS A 117 -7.63 14.37 -0.58
C HIS A 117 -6.28 13.63 -0.56
N ALA A 118 -6.30 12.31 -0.63
CA ALA A 118 -5.08 11.52 -0.71
C ALA A 118 -4.47 11.57 -2.10
N TYR A 119 -3.15 11.54 -2.13
CA TYR A 119 -2.36 11.42 -3.34
C TYR A 119 -1.67 10.05 -3.40
N PHE A 120 -1.61 9.52 -4.59
CA PHE A 120 -0.81 8.36 -4.95
C PHE A 120 0.40 8.84 -5.74
N MET A 121 1.58 8.32 -5.42
CA MET A 121 2.79 8.60 -6.19
C MET A 121 3.57 7.33 -6.46
N SER A 122 3.93 7.16 -7.73
CA SER A 122 4.85 6.11 -8.16
C SER A 122 6.07 6.68 -8.88
N HIS A 123 7.20 6.04 -8.68
CA HIS A 123 8.48 6.38 -9.30
C HIS A 123 9.41 5.17 -9.32
N TYR A 124 10.54 5.27 -10.00
CA TYR A 124 11.57 4.22 -9.95
C TYR A 124 12.43 4.27 -8.68
N GLY A 125 12.26 5.32 -7.85
CA GLY A 125 13.12 5.55 -6.71
C GLY A 125 14.46 6.18 -7.08
N SER A 126 15.33 6.31 -6.09
CA SER A 126 16.72 6.75 -6.24
C SER A 126 17.63 5.74 -5.56
N THR A 127 18.78 5.50 -6.16
CA THR A 127 19.79 4.61 -5.60
C THR A 127 21.17 5.18 -5.80
N GLU A 128 22.08 4.87 -4.88
CA GLU A 128 23.49 5.17 -5.00
C GLU A 128 24.29 3.88 -4.85
N ALA A 129 25.26 3.68 -5.73
CA ALA A 129 26.16 2.53 -5.65
C ALA A 129 27.61 2.97 -5.86
N GLY A 130 28.50 2.52 -4.98
CA GLY A 130 29.93 2.78 -5.05
C GLY A 130 30.75 1.58 -4.61
N GLY A 131 32.06 1.59 -4.91
CA GLY A 131 32.98 0.56 -4.50
C GLY A 131 33.50 -0.34 -5.61
N HIS A 132 33.76 -1.63 -5.30
CA HIS A 132 34.32 -2.56 -6.25
C HIS A 132 33.42 -2.78 -7.46
N TYR A 133 33.97 -2.77 -8.67
CA TYR A 133 33.25 -2.86 -9.95
C TYR A 133 32.19 -3.97 -10.02
N LEU A 134 32.52 -5.18 -9.60
CA LEU A 134 31.59 -6.30 -9.62
C LEU A 134 30.42 -6.12 -8.63
N ASN A 135 30.67 -5.47 -7.50
CA ASN A 135 29.62 -5.16 -6.53
C ASN A 135 28.62 -4.14 -7.11
N VAL A 136 29.13 -3.12 -7.81
CA VAL A 136 28.27 -2.13 -8.50
C VAL A 136 27.43 -2.80 -9.58
N GLN A 137 28.01 -3.72 -10.37
CA GLN A 137 27.25 -4.46 -11.38
C GLN A 137 26.15 -5.34 -10.76
N ASN A 138 26.44 -6.03 -9.65
CA ASN A 138 25.46 -6.84 -8.94
C ASN A 138 24.35 -5.97 -8.36
N TRP A 139 24.69 -4.79 -7.84
CA TRP A 139 23.71 -3.82 -7.35
C TRP A 139 22.77 -3.33 -8.45
N VAL A 140 23.32 -2.94 -9.60
CA VAL A 140 22.51 -2.52 -10.75
C VAL A 140 21.53 -3.63 -11.20
N ARG A 141 21.98 -4.89 -11.22
CA ARG A 141 21.10 -6.02 -11.54
C ARG A 141 19.99 -6.21 -10.49
N TYR A 142 20.32 -6.03 -9.22
CA TYR A 142 19.35 -6.10 -8.13
C TYR A 142 18.28 -5.00 -8.29
N GLU A 143 18.67 -3.76 -8.54
CA GLU A 143 17.77 -2.64 -8.80
C GLU A 143 16.88 -2.85 -10.03
N GLN A 144 17.40 -3.44 -11.09
CA GLN A 144 16.61 -3.81 -12.26
C GLN A 144 15.50 -4.82 -11.90
N ASN A 145 15.81 -5.82 -11.07
CA ASN A 145 14.82 -6.80 -10.60
C ASN A 145 13.74 -6.14 -9.72
N ILE A 146 14.12 -5.19 -8.87
CA ILE A 146 13.19 -4.38 -8.08
C ILE A 146 12.22 -3.63 -9.00
N CYS A 147 12.74 -2.89 -9.97
CA CYS A 147 11.94 -2.15 -10.94
C CYS A 147 10.99 -3.06 -11.72
N ASP A 148 11.45 -4.21 -12.15
CA ASP A 148 10.62 -5.19 -12.86
C ASP A 148 9.51 -5.77 -11.99
N THR A 149 9.80 -6.06 -10.71
CA THR A 149 8.82 -6.54 -9.73
C THR A 149 7.73 -5.49 -9.48
N MET A 150 8.12 -4.26 -9.19
CA MET A 150 7.21 -3.12 -9.02
C MET A 150 6.29 -2.95 -10.23
N MET A 151 6.87 -2.93 -11.43
CA MET A 151 6.11 -2.75 -12.67
C MET A 151 5.14 -3.90 -12.95
N ASN A 152 5.49 -5.12 -12.57
CA ASN A 152 4.58 -6.27 -12.68
C ASN A 152 3.42 -6.15 -11.69
N ILE A 153 3.68 -5.76 -10.43
CA ILE A 153 2.64 -5.53 -9.42
C ILE A 153 1.64 -4.49 -9.95
N TYR A 154 2.11 -3.31 -10.33
CA TYR A 154 1.24 -2.26 -10.85
C TYR A 154 0.46 -2.67 -12.10
N ALA A 155 1.13 -3.28 -13.08
CA ALA A 155 0.48 -3.65 -14.32
C ALA A 155 -0.61 -4.71 -14.14
N ASN A 156 -0.41 -5.67 -13.25
CA ASN A 156 -1.41 -6.69 -12.92
C ASN A 156 -2.65 -6.08 -12.23
N GLN A 157 -2.49 -5.10 -11.38
CA GLN A 157 -3.61 -4.40 -10.75
C GLN A 157 -4.33 -3.47 -11.73
N CYS A 158 -3.57 -2.67 -12.47
CA CYS A 158 -4.11 -1.66 -13.38
C CYS A 158 -4.78 -2.23 -14.63
N VAL A 159 -4.51 -3.47 -15.03
CA VAL A 159 -5.09 -4.07 -16.25
C VAL A 159 -6.62 -4.00 -16.26
N ASN A 160 -7.25 -3.96 -15.09
CA ASN A 160 -8.69 -3.79 -14.93
C ASN A 160 -9.15 -2.33 -14.79
N GLY A 161 -8.22 -1.37 -14.74
CA GLY A 161 -8.51 0.06 -14.64
C GLY A 161 -9.33 0.58 -15.82
N LYS A 162 -10.22 1.53 -15.53
CA LYS A 162 -11.11 2.13 -16.54
C LYS A 162 -10.33 2.76 -17.69
N PHE A 163 -9.27 3.52 -17.36
CA PHE A 163 -8.39 4.13 -18.37
C PHE A 163 -7.85 3.12 -19.38
N PHE A 164 -7.35 1.98 -18.91
CA PHE A 164 -6.74 1.00 -19.80
C PHE A 164 -7.77 0.25 -20.62
N LYS A 165 -8.97 0.00 -20.08
CA LYS A 165 -10.10 -0.56 -20.81
C LYS A 165 -10.55 0.37 -21.93
N GLU A 166 -10.66 1.67 -21.66
CA GLU A 166 -10.99 2.68 -22.67
C GLU A 166 -9.90 2.81 -23.75
N LYS A 167 -8.62 2.80 -23.32
CA LYS A 167 -7.47 2.99 -24.22
C LYS A 167 -7.23 1.80 -25.16
N TYR A 168 -7.39 0.58 -24.69
CA TYR A 168 -6.97 -0.62 -25.40
C TYR A 168 -8.13 -1.54 -25.80
N SER A 169 -9.32 -1.32 -25.25
CA SER A 169 -10.52 -2.13 -25.50
C SER A 169 -10.21 -3.65 -25.39
N ASP A 170 -10.66 -4.47 -26.32
CA ASP A 170 -10.45 -5.92 -26.33
C ASP A 170 -8.97 -6.35 -26.50
N LYS A 171 -8.08 -5.40 -26.78
CA LYS A 171 -6.64 -5.65 -26.96
C LYS A 171 -5.81 -5.32 -25.72
N ILE A 172 -6.46 -5.12 -24.58
CA ILE A 172 -5.75 -4.88 -23.31
C ILE A 172 -4.89 -6.08 -22.94
N SER A 173 -3.71 -5.81 -22.39
CA SER A 173 -2.83 -6.84 -21.81
C SER A 173 -1.92 -6.22 -20.75
N VAL A 174 -1.47 -7.02 -19.78
CA VAL A 174 -0.50 -6.60 -18.75
C VAL A 174 0.75 -5.96 -19.38
N SER A 175 1.24 -6.51 -20.49
CA SER A 175 2.41 -5.95 -21.20
C SER A 175 2.16 -4.53 -21.74
N LYS A 176 0.97 -4.25 -22.28
CA LYS A 176 0.63 -2.89 -22.75
C LYS A 176 0.50 -1.90 -21.60
N VAL A 177 -0.08 -2.35 -20.48
CA VAL A 177 -0.16 -1.54 -19.25
C VAL A 177 1.25 -1.26 -18.72
N LYS A 178 2.09 -2.28 -18.60
CA LYS A 178 3.50 -2.15 -18.18
C LYS A 178 4.26 -1.14 -19.05
N ASN A 179 4.13 -1.19 -20.37
CA ASN A 179 4.78 -0.25 -21.30
C ASN A 179 4.29 1.20 -21.09
N PHE A 180 2.98 1.38 -20.85
CA PHE A 180 2.44 2.71 -20.56
C PHE A 180 3.01 3.27 -19.24
N LEU A 181 2.98 2.47 -18.16
CA LEU A 181 3.50 2.86 -16.86
C LEU A 181 5.00 3.19 -16.95
N HIS A 182 5.78 2.36 -17.64
CA HIS A 182 7.20 2.61 -17.87
C HIS A 182 7.44 3.95 -18.60
N THR A 183 6.62 4.29 -19.59
CA THR A 183 6.72 5.58 -20.28
C THR A 183 6.41 6.75 -19.37
N LYS A 184 5.45 6.59 -18.44
CA LYS A 184 5.10 7.60 -17.44
C LYS A 184 6.24 7.81 -16.45
N LEU A 185 6.74 6.73 -15.84
CA LEU A 185 7.76 6.80 -14.78
C LEU A 185 9.14 7.23 -15.28
N LYS A 186 9.42 7.09 -16.58
CA LYS A 186 10.63 7.69 -17.20
C LYS A 186 10.64 9.22 -17.20
N GLN A 187 9.48 9.86 -16.99
CA GLN A 187 9.36 11.31 -16.97
C GLN A 187 9.60 11.91 -15.57
N GLY A 188 9.77 11.08 -14.55
CA GLY A 188 9.94 11.43 -13.15
C GLY A 188 8.82 10.92 -12.27
N ASP A 189 8.70 11.48 -11.08
CA ASP A 189 7.68 11.12 -10.10
C ASP A 189 6.29 11.40 -10.64
N TRP A 190 5.43 10.40 -10.60
CA TRP A 190 4.08 10.50 -11.11
C TRP A 190 3.06 10.58 -9.97
N TYR A 191 2.65 11.81 -9.67
CA TYR A 191 1.61 12.12 -8.70
C TYR A 191 0.24 12.11 -9.36
N ILE A 192 -0.72 11.43 -8.74
CA ILE A 192 -2.12 11.41 -9.16
C ILE A 192 -3.04 11.52 -7.94
N ASN A 193 -4.17 12.21 -8.10
CA ASN A 193 -5.18 12.36 -7.05
C ASN A 193 -6.01 11.08 -6.88
N ALA A 194 -6.91 11.08 -5.89
CA ALA A 194 -7.72 9.92 -5.54
C ALA A 194 -8.58 9.40 -6.71
N ASP A 195 -9.24 10.30 -7.46
CA ASP A 195 -10.08 9.92 -8.61
C ASP A 195 -9.26 9.35 -9.77
N GLU A 196 -8.10 9.94 -10.06
CA GLU A 196 -7.17 9.44 -11.06
C GLU A 196 -6.60 8.07 -10.64
N THR A 197 -6.32 7.88 -9.34
CA THR A 197 -5.84 6.59 -8.80
C THR A 197 -6.83 5.47 -9.09
N VAL A 198 -8.12 5.73 -8.90
CA VAL A 198 -9.19 4.79 -9.24
C VAL A 198 -9.33 4.63 -10.77
N TYR A 199 -9.24 5.71 -11.52
CA TYR A 199 -9.37 5.69 -12.98
C TYR A 199 -8.29 4.83 -13.65
N TYR A 200 -7.03 4.92 -13.16
CA TYR A 200 -5.93 4.06 -13.62
C TYR A 200 -5.98 2.63 -13.06
N GLY A 201 -6.75 2.36 -12.00
CA GLY A 201 -6.92 1.04 -11.42
C GLY A 201 -5.91 0.71 -10.30
N PHE A 202 -5.24 1.72 -9.75
CA PHE A 202 -4.40 1.55 -8.55
C PHE A 202 -5.24 1.49 -7.26
N ALA A 203 -6.50 1.92 -7.30
CA ALA A 203 -7.46 1.79 -6.21
C ALA A 203 -8.86 1.42 -6.75
N ASP A 204 -9.74 0.96 -5.86
CA ASP A 204 -11.07 0.46 -6.18
C ASP A 204 -12.18 1.47 -5.89
N GLY A 205 -11.86 2.52 -5.12
CA GLY A 205 -12.82 3.57 -4.80
C GLY A 205 -12.24 4.72 -3.99
N VAL A 206 -13.05 5.78 -3.90
CA VAL A 206 -12.77 6.94 -3.05
C VAL A 206 -13.80 6.97 -1.93
N LEU A 207 -13.35 7.16 -0.69
CA LEU A 207 -14.24 7.33 0.47
C LEU A 207 -15.05 8.63 0.32
N GLY A 208 -16.31 8.63 0.72
CA GLY A 208 -17.24 9.72 0.46
C GLY A 208 -17.99 9.58 -0.88
N SER A 209 -17.60 8.64 -1.74
CA SER A 209 -18.35 8.33 -2.96
C SER A 209 -19.68 7.62 -2.67
N ARG A 210 -20.56 7.56 -3.69
CA ARG A 210 -21.85 6.83 -3.57
C ARG A 210 -21.68 5.36 -3.16
N LYS A 211 -20.60 4.71 -3.62
CA LYS A 211 -20.32 3.29 -3.31
C LYS A 211 -19.73 3.12 -1.91
N TYR A 212 -18.91 4.05 -1.47
CA TYR A 212 -18.22 4.02 -0.18
C TYR A 212 -18.43 5.33 0.59
N PRO A 213 -19.66 5.60 1.10
CA PRO A 213 -20.00 6.88 1.71
C PRO A 213 -19.25 7.16 3.02
N ASN A 214 -18.81 6.14 3.74
CA ASN A 214 -18.04 6.25 4.98
C ASN A 214 -17.31 4.95 5.31
N ILE A 215 -16.44 4.95 6.35
CA ILE A 215 -15.66 3.77 6.77
C ILE A 215 -16.58 2.61 7.19
N ARG A 216 -17.72 2.90 7.82
CA ARG A 216 -18.66 1.87 8.22
C ARG A 216 -19.20 1.10 7.00
N SER A 217 -19.54 1.80 5.92
CA SER A 217 -19.99 1.16 4.68
C SER A 217 -18.92 0.33 4.00
N VAL A 218 -17.63 0.72 4.13
CA VAL A 218 -16.51 -0.10 3.66
C VAL A 218 -16.46 -1.41 4.46
N LYS A 219 -16.54 -1.33 5.80
CA LYS A 219 -16.56 -2.53 6.67
C LYS A 219 -17.78 -3.43 6.37
N GLU A 220 -18.96 -2.86 6.17
CA GLU A 220 -20.18 -3.61 5.87
C GLU A 220 -20.16 -4.26 4.48
N SER A 221 -19.38 -3.73 3.53
CA SER A 221 -19.27 -4.28 2.17
C SER A 221 -18.39 -5.53 2.06
N ILE A 222 -17.65 -5.87 3.12
CA ILE A 222 -16.68 -6.97 3.15
C ILE A 222 -17.05 -8.08 4.16
N LEU A 223 -18.17 -7.91 4.88
CA LEU A 223 -18.78 -8.92 5.73
C LEU A 223 -19.76 -9.79 4.95
#